data_ecdecf0ae6477f8e3d993ff53e923d68
#
_entry.id   ecdecf0ae6477f8e3d993ff53e923d68
#
_cell.length_a   1.000
_cell.length_b   1.000
_cell.length_c   1.000
_cell.angle_alpha   90.00
_cell.angle_beta   90.00
_cell.angle_gamma   90.00
#
_symmetry.space_group_name_H-M   'P 1'
#
loop_
_entity.id
_entity.type
_entity.pdbx_description
1 polymer ?
#
loop_
_entity_poly.entity_id
_entity_poly.type
_entity_poly.pdbx_seq_one_letter_code
_entity_poly.pdbx_strand_id
1 'polypeptide(L)'
;LEYQEKFKNSKIKANKIIQLLSDIIGFFNREQKPQWRQHFDRKDLSNSELIEDRECIANMKLASVFQDKKSFVYKYIFPEQEYKLKEGRKCIIANNTDPERSDYAGKIQELNQINRSLLLRKGISKEEKKLPKVLSIGEEVMGHSFFENLNKNTYRFCDNVLNKEDGYEAIKSFINRDAPKIKGIKNGEKIIKNDNFDIEIPKIISNLQNSYIFLQGPPGSG
;
A
#
# COMPACT_ATOMS: atom_id res chain seq x y z
N LEU A 1 -3.84 -15.65 -10.95
CA LEU A 1 -4.34 -16.96 -11.44
C LEU A 1 -3.22 -17.73 -12.13
N GLU A 2 -2.49 -17.15 -13.09
CA GLU A 2 -1.42 -17.82 -13.88
C GLU A 2 -0.32 -18.45 -13.01
N TYR A 3 0.21 -17.73 -12.01
CA TYR A 3 1.25 -18.26 -11.12
C TYR A 3 0.72 -19.33 -10.17
N GLN A 4 -0.52 -19.23 -9.70
CA GLN A 4 -1.11 -20.30 -8.90
C GLN A 4 -1.29 -21.59 -9.70
N GLU A 5 -1.61 -21.50 -10.99
CA GLU A 5 -1.66 -22.65 -11.88
C GLU A 5 -0.28 -23.23 -12.18
N LYS A 6 0.75 -22.39 -12.42
CA LYS A 6 2.14 -22.83 -12.57
C LYS A 6 2.62 -23.64 -11.36
N PHE A 7 2.27 -23.20 -10.13
CA PHE A 7 2.63 -23.92 -8.91
C PHE A 7 1.88 -25.25 -8.75
N LYS A 8 0.59 -25.30 -9.10
CA LYS A 8 -0.20 -26.54 -9.04
C LYS A 8 0.28 -27.59 -10.05
N ASN A 9 0.72 -27.16 -11.23
CA ASN A 9 1.17 -28.03 -12.30
C ASN A 9 2.65 -28.43 -12.19
N SER A 10 3.41 -27.81 -11.28
CA SER A 10 4.79 -28.22 -11.03
C SER A 10 4.78 -29.59 -10.36
N LYS A 11 5.34 -30.62 -11.02
CA LYS A 11 5.57 -31.98 -10.47
C LYS A 11 6.54 -32.00 -9.27
N ILE A 12 6.86 -30.84 -8.72
CA ILE A 12 7.73 -30.69 -7.57
C ILE A 12 6.89 -31.00 -6.33
N LYS A 13 6.99 -32.22 -5.85
CA LYS A 13 6.42 -32.66 -4.56
C LYS A 13 6.72 -31.61 -3.50
N ALA A 14 5.67 -31.05 -2.95
CA ALA A 14 5.54 -30.25 -1.72
C ALA A 14 6.87 -29.79 -1.06
N ASN A 15 7.64 -28.97 -1.78
CA ASN A 15 8.68 -28.20 -1.12
C ASN A 15 7.96 -27.10 -0.32
N LYS A 16 8.21 -27.00 0.98
CA LYS A 16 7.64 -25.97 1.86
C LYS A 16 7.78 -24.57 1.30
N ILE A 17 8.88 -24.30 0.57
CA ILE A 17 9.09 -23.02 -0.12
C ILE A 17 8.02 -22.79 -1.17
N ILE A 18 7.72 -23.75 -2.03
CA ILE A 18 6.75 -23.60 -3.11
C ILE A 18 5.34 -23.37 -2.56
N GLN A 19 4.97 -24.09 -1.49
CA GLN A 19 3.70 -23.87 -0.81
C GLN A 19 3.62 -22.44 -0.25
N LEU A 20 4.66 -22.00 0.46
CA LEU A 20 4.72 -20.62 1.01
C LEU A 20 4.67 -19.56 -0.07
N LEU A 21 5.37 -19.76 -1.20
CA LEU A 21 5.34 -18.83 -2.33
C LEU A 21 3.95 -18.75 -2.97
N SER A 22 3.26 -19.88 -3.10
CA SER A 22 1.87 -19.92 -3.56
C SER A 22 0.94 -19.09 -2.66
N ASP A 23 1.16 -19.15 -1.35
CA ASP A 23 0.39 -18.39 -0.37
C ASP A 23 0.73 -16.89 -0.40
N ILE A 24 2.00 -16.54 -0.62
CA ILE A 24 2.47 -15.14 -0.68
C ILE A 24 2.00 -14.43 -1.95
N ILE A 25 1.93 -15.11 -3.10
CA ILE A 25 1.53 -14.49 -4.39
C ILE A 25 0.19 -13.75 -4.32
N GLY A 26 -0.77 -14.24 -3.54
CA GLY A 26 -2.06 -13.55 -3.37
C GLY A 26 -2.13 -12.62 -2.17
N PHE A 27 -1.05 -12.45 -1.42
CA PHE A 27 -1.06 -11.74 -0.13
C PHE A 27 -1.52 -10.28 -0.29
N PHE A 28 -0.87 -9.51 -1.14
CA PHE A 28 -1.20 -8.09 -1.31
C PHE A 28 -2.63 -7.85 -1.82
N ASN A 29 -3.11 -8.73 -2.70
CA ASN A 29 -4.50 -8.65 -3.17
C ASN A 29 -5.50 -8.97 -2.04
N ARG A 30 -5.16 -9.87 -1.12
CA ARG A 30 -5.99 -10.15 0.06
C ARG A 30 -6.01 -9.00 1.04
N GLU A 31 -4.85 -8.37 1.28
CA GLU A 31 -4.71 -7.20 2.16
C GLU A 31 -5.49 -5.98 1.68
N GLN A 32 -5.70 -5.84 0.37
CA GLN A 32 -6.50 -4.76 -0.19
C GLN A 32 -8.01 -4.97 -0.11
N LYS A 33 -8.48 -6.21 0.07
CA LYS A 33 -9.92 -6.52 0.05
C LYS A 33 -10.76 -5.68 1.01
N PRO A 34 -10.35 -5.44 2.27
CA PRO A 34 -11.13 -4.60 3.20
C PRO A 34 -11.32 -3.17 2.67
N GLN A 35 -10.27 -2.56 2.12
CA GLN A 35 -10.32 -1.20 1.57
C GLN A 35 -11.24 -1.13 0.33
N TRP A 36 -11.15 -2.13 -0.56
CA TRP A 36 -12.04 -2.25 -1.72
C TRP A 36 -13.48 -2.47 -1.31
N ARG A 37 -13.75 -3.31 -0.29
CA ARG A 37 -15.10 -3.50 0.23
C ARG A 37 -15.67 -2.19 0.73
N GLN A 38 -14.96 -1.46 1.59
CA GLN A 38 -15.40 -0.14 2.05
C GLN A 38 -15.66 0.84 0.90
N HIS A 39 -14.80 0.83 -0.15
CA HIS A 39 -15.01 1.66 -1.32
C HIS A 39 -16.32 1.32 -2.04
N PHE A 40 -16.63 0.04 -2.23
CA PHE A 40 -17.88 -0.38 -2.87
C PHE A 40 -19.10 -0.13 -1.99
N ASP A 41 -19.01 -0.38 -0.69
CA ASP A 41 -20.10 -0.12 0.26
C ASP A 41 -20.48 1.38 0.25
N ARG A 42 -19.50 2.29 0.11
CA ARG A 42 -19.74 3.74 0.00
C ARG A 42 -20.47 4.16 -1.27
N LYS A 43 -20.34 3.41 -2.36
CA LYS A 43 -21.01 3.76 -3.62
C LYS A 43 -22.53 3.74 -3.51
N ASP A 44 -23.06 2.94 -2.64
CA ASP A 44 -24.50 2.79 -2.41
C ASP A 44 -25.05 3.78 -1.39
N LEU A 45 -24.18 4.55 -0.72
CA LEU A 45 -24.58 5.53 0.30
C LEU A 45 -24.86 6.91 -0.31
N SER A 46 -25.87 7.58 0.24
CA SER A 46 -26.14 8.99 -0.06
C SER A 46 -25.06 9.91 0.53
N ASN A 47 -24.98 11.15 0.02
CA ASN A 47 -24.08 12.15 0.58
C ASN A 47 -24.34 12.45 2.06
N SER A 48 -25.58 12.26 2.52
CA SER A 48 -25.99 12.49 3.91
C SER A 48 -25.51 11.36 4.83
N GLU A 49 -25.61 10.11 4.37
CA GLU A 49 -25.15 8.93 5.11
C GLU A 49 -23.64 8.90 5.24
N LEU A 50 -22.92 9.36 4.20
CA LEU A 50 -21.45 9.44 4.22
C LEU A 50 -20.89 10.47 5.23
N ILE A 51 -21.71 11.38 5.80
CA ILE A 51 -21.26 12.32 6.86
C ILE A 51 -20.81 11.55 8.12
N GLU A 52 -21.42 10.42 8.41
CA GLU A 52 -21.08 9.59 9.57
C GLU A 52 -19.80 8.75 9.35
N ASP A 53 -19.31 8.64 8.11
CA ASP A 53 -18.09 7.93 7.79
C ASP A 53 -16.86 8.82 7.96
N ARG A 54 -16.11 8.63 9.04
CA ARG A 54 -14.90 9.40 9.35
C ARG A 54 -13.77 9.27 8.31
N GLU A 55 -13.80 8.26 7.45
CA GLU A 55 -12.85 8.12 6.35
C GLU A 55 -13.24 8.96 5.12
N CYS A 56 -14.33 9.71 5.22
CA CYS A 56 -14.85 10.61 4.19
C CYS A 56 -14.89 12.06 4.65
N ILE A 57 -14.93 12.99 3.68
CA ILE A 57 -15.50 14.34 3.84
C ILE A 57 -16.66 14.41 2.87
N ALA A 58 -17.87 14.48 3.41
CA ALA A 58 -19.09 14.25 2.66
C ALA A 58 -19.97 15.49 2.55
N ASN A 59 -20.92 15.43 1.60
CA ASN A 59 -21.93 16.44 1.35
C ASN A 59 -21.35 17.85 1.16
N MET A 60 -20.20 17.93 0.51
CA MET A 60 -19.50 19.18 0.23
C MET A 60 -20.19 19.93 -0.90
N LYS A 61 -20.31 21.25 -0.77
CA LYS A 61 -20.88 22.13 -1.79
C LYS A 61 -19.78 22.95 -2.46
N LEU A 62 -19.79 22.94 -3.79
CA LEU A 62 -18.83 23.71 -4.60
C LEU A 62 -19.06 25.22 -4.40
N ALA A 63 -18.04 25.91 -3.92
CA ALA A 63 -18.03 27.35 -3.73
C ALA A 63 -17.44 28.09 -4.93
N SER A 64 -16.30 27.61 -5.45
CA SER A 64 -15.64 28.21 -6.61
C SER A 64 -14.73 27.22 -7.32
N VAL A 65 -14.42 27.52 -8.58
CA VAL A 65 -13.43 26.79 -9.40
C VAL A 65 -12.55 27.81 -10.09
N PHE A 66 -11.26 27.59 -10.06
CA PHE A 66 -10.32 28.39 -10.84
C PHE A 66 -9.25 27.49 -11.48
N GLN A 67 -8.68 27.96 -12.57
CA GLN A 67 -7.62 27.24 -13.25
C GLN A 67 -6.26 27.73 -12.72
N ASP A 68 -5.39 26.79 -12.37
CA ASP A 68 -4.00 27.03 -12.04
C ASP A 68 -3.11 26.16 -12.93
N LYS A 69 -2.47 26.80 -13.92
CA LYS A 69 -1.62 26.15 -14.92
C LYS A 69 -2.37 25.02 -15.67
N LYS A 70 -1.93 23.77 -15.48
CA LYS A 70 -2.52 22.56 -16.08
C LYS A 70 -3.47 21.83 -15.12
N SER A 71 -4.08 22.54 -14.17
CA SER A 71 -4.98 21.96 -13.18
C SER A 71 -6.16 22.87 -12.92
N PHE A 72 -7.27 22.29 -12.52
CA PHE A 72 -8.34 22.99 -11.86
C PHE A 72 -8.21 22.87 -10.35
N VAL A 73 -8.50 23.94 -9.64
CA VAL A 73 -8.61 23.96 -8.18
C VAL A 73 -10.06 24.24 -7.83
N TYR A 74 -10.66 23.31 -7.14
CA TYR A 74 -12.06 23.35 -6.71
C TYR A 74 -12.08 23.67 -5.22
N LYS A 75 -12.77 24.76 -4.86
CA LYS A 75 -13.04 25.09 -3.46
C LYS A 75 -14.38 24.54 -3.07
N TYR A 76 -14.41 23.66 -2.08
CA TYR A 76 -15.62 23.12 -1.47
C TYR A 76 -15.77 23.57 -0.03
N ILE A 77 -17.03 23.69 0.40
CA ILE A 77 -17.41 23.92 1.80
C ILE A 77 -18.19 22.69 2.24
N PHE A 78 -17.90 22.18 3.42
CA PHE A 78 -18.51 20.97 3.96
C PHE A 78 -19.23 21.23 5.28
N PRO A 79 -20.28 20.45 5.62
CA PRO A 79 -20.98 20.53 6.89
C PRO A 79 -20.06 20.10 8.04
N GLU A 80 -20.45 20.41 9.26
CA GLU A 80 -19.76 19.93 10.44
C GLU A 80 -19.79 18.41 10.47
N GLN A 81 -18.59 17.79 10.55
CA GLN A 81 -18.40 16.36 10.58
C GLN A 81 -17.01 16.02 11.09
N GLU A 82 -16.85 14.81 11.62
CA GLU A 82 -15.53 14.25 11.95
C GLU A 82 -14.91 13.55 10.74
N TYR A 83 -13.62 13.75 10.51
CA TYR A 83 -12.90 13.11 9.41
C TYR A 83 -11.43 12.85 9.74
N LYS A 84 -10.85 11.87 9.05
CA LYS A 84 -9.43 11.49 9.15
C LYS A 84 -8.59 11.94 7.96
N LEU A 85 -9.23 12.40 6.89
CA LEU A 85 -8.55 12.88 5.70
C LEU A 85 -7.58 14.01 6.03
N LYS A 86 -6.45 14.05 5.32
CA LYS A 86 -5.38 15.03 5.54
C LYS A 86 -4.98 15.71 4.23
N GLU A 87 -4.37 16.89 4.36
CA GLU A 87 -3.73 17.56 3.24
C GLU A 87 -2.69 16.65 2.55
N GLY A 88 -2.53 16.83 1.25
CA GLY A 88 -1.62 16.04 0.44
C GLY A 88 -2.13 14.67 0.01
N ARG A 89 -3.27 14.20 0.54
CA ARG A 89 -3.86 12.92 0.15
C ARG A 89 -4.57 13.01 -1.19
N LYS A 90 -4.45 11.95 -1.98
CA LYS A 90 -5.27 11.73 -3.18
C LYS A 90 -6.62 11.19 -2.77
N CYS A 91 -7.66 11.70 -3.40
CA CYS A 91 -9.04 11.37 -3.07
C CYS A 91 -9.80 10.86 -4.27
N ILE A 92 -10.79 10.03 -3.97
CA ILE A 92 -11.78 9.54 -4.92
C ILE A 92 -13.17 10.03 -4.52
N ILE A 93 -14.08 10.07 -5.48
CA ILE A 93 -15.49 10.34 -5.24
C ILE A 93 -16.07 9.11 -4.53
N ALA A 94 -16.57 9.28 -3.31
CA ALA A 94 -16.96 8.16 -2.46
C ALA A 94 -18.17 7.39 -3.03
N ASN A 95 -19.17 8.11 -3.55
CA ASN A 95 -20.42 7.55 -4.09
C ASN A 95 -20.62 7.88 -5.57
N ASN A 96 -19.58 7.71 -6.39
CA ASN A 96 -19.71 7.94 -7.82
C ASN A 96 -20.55 6.83 -8.49
N THR A 97 -21.70 7.23 -9.00
CA THR A 97 -22.61 6.36 -9.77
C THR A 97 -22.59 6.65 -11.27
N ASP A 98 -21.84 7.67 -11.71
CA ASP A 98 -21.70 8.04 -13.12
C ASP A 98 -20.57 7.20 -13.77
N PRO A 99 -20.87 6.23 -14.64
CA PRO A 99 -19.86 5.36 -15.22
C PRO A 99 -18.90 6.07 -16.17
N GLU A 100 -19.29 7.25 -16.68
CA GLU A 100 -18.43 8.06 -17.55
C GLU A 100 -17.52 9.02 -16.77
N ARG A 101 -17.67 9.09 -15.46
CA ARG A 101 -16.84 9.93 -14.59
C ARG A 101 -15.80 9.06 -13.90
N SER A 102 -14.54 9.46 -13.97
CA SER A 102 -13.48 8.87 -13.16
C SER A 102 -13.80 9.02 -11.67
N ASP A 103 -13.53 7.98 -10.89
CA ASP A 103 -13.63 8.05 -9.44
C ASP A 103 -12.60 9.04 -8.83
N TYR A 104 -11.53 9.35 -9.54
CA TYR A 104 -10.49 10.26 -9.05
C TYR A 104 -11.02 11.69 -8.87
N ALA A 105 -11.08 12.15 -7.63
CA ALA A 105 -11.54 13.49 -7.26
C ALA A 105 -10.42 14.54 -7.29
N GLY A 106 -9.18 14.14 -7.11
CA GLY A 106 -8.04 15.03 -7.05
C GLY A 106 -7.19 14.84 -5.80
N LYS A 107 -6.30 15.79 -5.54
CA LYS A 107 -5.45 15.83 -4.35
C LYS A 107 -5.88 16.98 -3.45
N ILE A 108 -6.02 16.75 -2.16
CA ILE A 108 -6.28 17.82 -1.17
C ILE A 108 -5.04 18.71 -1.12
N GLN A 109 -5.22 19.97 -1.52
CA GLN A 109 -4.17 20.98 -1.49
C GLN A 109 -4.17 21.74 -0.18
N GLU A 110 -5.36 22.01 0.35
CA GLU A 110 -5.58 22.73 1.61
C GLU A 110 -6.84 22.17 2.28
N LEU A 111 -6.82 22.06 3.59
CA LEU A 111 -7.95 21.60 4.40
C LEU A 111 -8.08 22.49 5.63
N ASN A 112 -9.13 23.31 5.66
CA ASN A 112 -9.37 24.25 6.74
C ASN A 112 -10.58 23.82 7.58
N GLN A 113 -10.29 23.32 8.79
CA GLN A 113 -11.31 22.84 9.71
C GLN A 113 -12.18 23.97 10.28
N ILE A 114 -11.60 25.13 10.55
CA ILE A 114 -12.33 26.27 11.13
C ILE A 114 -13.39 26.79 10.16
N ASN A 115 -12.99 27.02 8.91
CA ASN A 115 -13.86 27.49 7.84
C ASN A 115 -14.63 26.36 7.15
N ARG A 116 -14.41 25.10 7.55
CA ARG A 116 -15.01 23.90 6.95
C ARG A 116 -14.91 23.92 5.42
N SER A 117 -13.71 24.19 4.93
CA SER A 117 -13.44 24.30 3.50
C SER A 117 -12.21 23.51 3.10
N LEU A 118 -12.20 23.03 1.86
CA LEU A 118 -11.06 22.39 1.27
C LEU A 118 -10.83 22.82 -0.17
N LEU A 119 -9.57 22.75 -0.59
CA LEU A 119 -9.16 22.93 -1.99
C LEU A 119 -8.75 21.58 -2.56
N LEU A 120 -9.43 21.13 -3.62
CA LEU A 120 -9.09 19.96 -4.40
C LEU A 120 -8.41 20.39 -5.69
N ARG A 121 -7.19 19.89 -5.91
CA ARG A 121 -6.44 20.07 -7.15
C ARG A 121 -6.58 18.85 -8.03
N LYS A 122 -7.08 19.04 -9.26
CA LYS A 122 -7.24 18.00 -10.27
C LYS A 122 -6.63 18.45 -11.59
N GLY A 123 -5.82 17.58 -12.22
CA GLY A 123 -5.24 17.84 -13.53
C GLY A 123 -6.34 18.02 -14.60
N ILE A 124 -6.07 18.84 -15.61
CA ILE A 124 -6.98 19.01 -16.74
C ILE A 124 -6.80 17.83 -17.69
N SER A 125 -7.87 17.07 -17.88
CA SER A 125 -8.01 16.08 -18.97
C SER A 125 -9.12 16.54 -19.91
N LYS A 126 -8.90 16.38 -21.22
CA LYS A 126 -9.90 16.75 -22.25
C LYS A 126 -11.14 15.87 -22.22
N GLU A 127 -10.99 14.66 -21.69
CA GLU A 127 -12.01 13.60 -21.70
C GLU A 127 -12.77 13.48 -20.36
N GLU A 128 -12.34 14.22 -19.33
CA GLU A 128 -12.88 14.03 -17.98
C GLU A 128 -13.92 15.06 -17.61
N LYS A 129 -15.06 14.59 -17.10
CA LYS A 129 -16.12 15.46 -16.56
C LYS A 129 -15.61 16.29 -15.38
N LYS A 130 -16.04 17.54 -15.28
CA LYS A 130 -15.80 18.40 -14.10
C LYS A 130 -16.37 17.75 -12.84
N LEU A 131 -15.79 18.07 -11.69
CA LEU A 131 -16.32 17.62 -10.42
C LEU A 131 -17.74 18.16 -10.16
N PRO A 132 -18.61 17.40 -9.50
CA PRO A 132 -20.00 17.78 -9.28
C PRO A 132 -20.14 18.94 -8.28
N LYS A 133 -21.30 19.63 -8.31
CA LYS A 133 -21.61 20.71 -7.39
C LYS A 133 -21.74 20.24 -5.93
N VAL A 134 -22.22 19.03 -5.72
CA VAL A 134 -22.23 18.34 -4.42
C VAL A 134 -21.34 17.12 -4.54
N LEU A 135 -20.44 16.95 -3.59
CA LEU A 135 -19.39 15.96 -3.65
C LEU A 135 -19.13 15.37 -2.26
N SER A 136 -18.91 14.05 -2.23
CA SER A 136 -18.34 13.34 -1.09
C SER A 136 -17.07 12.65 -1.54
N ILE A 137 -16.00 12.76 -0.76
CA ILE A 137 -14.70 12.17 -1.07
C ILE A 137 -14.23 11.26 0.04
N GLY A 138 -13.53 10.19 -0.34
CA GLY A 138 -12.74 9.35 0.53
C GLY A 138 -11.28 9.33 0.07
N GLU A 139 -10.38 8.78 0.88
CA GLU A 139 -9.00 8.56 0.47
C GLU A 139 -8.95 7.56 -0.70
N GLU A 140 -8.09 7.81 -1.67
CA GLU A 140 -7.83 6.84 -2.75
C GLU A 140 -7.39 5.51 -2.13
N VAL A 141 -8.05 4.42 -2.51
CA VAL A 141 -7.59 3.08 -2.16
C VAL A 141 -6.15 2.96 -2.62
N MET A 142 -5.25 2.60 -1.72
CA MET A 142 -3.80 2.64 -1.92
C MET A 142 -3.44 2.03 -3.28
N GLY A 143 -2.85 2.86 -4.12
CA GLY A 143 -2.86 2.71 -5.57
C GLY A 143 -2.34 1.37 -6.07
N HIS A 144 -2.99 0.85 -7.10
CA HIS A 144 -2.62 -0.33 -7.87
C HIS A 144 -1.11 -0.35 -8.22
N SER A 145 -0.49 0.80 -8.49
CA SER A 145 0.92 0.90 -8.86
C SER A 145 1.90 0.51 -7.75
N PHE A 146 1.58 0.82 -6.48
CA PHE A 146 2.42 0.42 -5.35
C PHE A 146 2.42 -1.10 -5.17
N PHE A 147 1.24 -1.70 -5.15
CA PHE A 147 1.10 -3.15 -5.01
C PHE A 147 1.56 -3.90 -6.27
N GLU A 148 1.43 -3.29 -7.45
CA GLU A 148 1.96 -3.85 -8.69
C GLU A 148 3.48 -4.05 -8.62
N ASN A 149 4.23 -3.07 -8.08
CA ASN A 149 5.67 -3.19 -7.91
C ASN A 149 6.05 -4.27 -6.88
N LEU A 150 5.30 -4.37 -5.77
CA LEU A 150 5.49 -5.44 -4.79
C LEU A 150 5.21 -6.82 -5.41
N ASN A 151 4.12 -6.96 -6.16
CA ASN A 151 3.78 -8.19 -6.87
C ASN A 151 4.85 -8.56 -7.90
N LYS A 152 5.35 -7.60 -8.71
CA LYS A 152 6.43 -7.83 -9.68
C LYS A 152 7.69 -8.40 -9.03
N ASN A 153 8.09 -7.86 -7.87
CA ASN A 153 9.24 -8.36 -7.15
C ASN A 153 9.00 -9.78 -6.59
N THR A 154 7.80 -10.03 -6.07
CA THR A 154 7.39 -11.36 -5.60
C THR A 154 7.41 -12.37 -6.76
N TYR A 155 6.86 -12.02 -7.91
CA TYR A 155 6.85 -12.89 -9.10
C TYR A 155 8.27 -13.19 -9.60
N ARG A 156 9.15 -12.18 -9.63
CA ARG A 156 10.53 -12.34 -10.03
C ARG A 156 11.29 -13.34 -9.11
N PHE A 157 11.02 -13.26 -7.82
CA PHE A 157 11.56 -14.23 -6.87
C PHE A 157 10.97 -15.62 -7.07
N CYS A 158 9.66 -15.73 -7.32
CA CYS A 158 8.99 -17.00 -7.61
C CYS A 158 9.56 -17.68 -8.88
N ASP A 159 9.77 -16.91 -9.95
CA ASP A 159 10.37 -17.42 -11.19
C ASP A 159 11.80 -17.95 -10.95
N ASN A 160 12.62 -17.20 -10.19
CA ASN A 160 13.96 -17.64 -9.83
C ASN A 160 13.95 -19.00 -9.07
N VAL A 161 13.03 -19.17 -8.11
CA VAL A 161 12.91 -20.43 -7.35
C VAL A 161 12.43 -21.59 -8.24
N LEU A 162 11.44 -21.33 -9.12
CA LEU A 162 10.89 -22.34 -10.02
C LEU A 162 11.90 -22.81 -11.07
N ASN A 163 12.67 -21.86 -11.61
CA ASN A 163 13.70 -22.13 -12.61
C ASN A 163 15.00 -22.66 -12.00
N LYS A 164 15.09 -22.71 -10.67
CA LYS A 164 16.32 -23.11 -9.94
C LYS A 164 17.53 -22.26 -10.30
N GLU A 165 17.30 -20.97 -10.50
CA GLU A 165 18.36 -20.01 -10.83
C GLU A 165 19.16 -19.62 -9.58
N ASP A 166 20.41 -19.20 -9.79
CA ASP A 166 21.22 -18.58 -8.74
C ASP A 166 20.65 -17.20 -8.35
N GLY A 167 21.01 -16.73 -7.16
CA GLY A 167 20.55 -15.50 -6.61
C GLY A 167 19.47 -15.65 -5.54
N TYR A 168 19.22 -14.57 -4.83
CA TYR A 168 18.30 -14.49 -3.69
C TYR A 168 18.65 -15.44 -2.52
N GLU A 169 19.92 -15.80 -2.34
CA GLU A 169 20.37 -16.78 -1.33
C GLU A 169 19.93 -16.38 0.08
N ALA A 170 20.00 -15.09 0.43
CA ALA A 170 19.55 -14.60 1.73
C ALA A 170 18.04 -14.83 1.94
N ILE A 171 17.21 -14.56 0.92
CA ILE A 171 15.76 -14.77 1.00
C ILE A 171 15.43 -16.27 1.03
N LYS A 172 16.10 -17.08 0.19
CA LYS A 172 15.95 -18.54 0.18
C LYS A 172 16.31 -19.12 1.54
N SER A 173 17.43 -18.70 2.12
CA SER A 173 17.90 -19.12 3.44
C SER A 173 16.92 -18.72 4.55
N PHE A 174 16.39 -17.50 4.48
CA PHE A 174 15.35 -17.02 5.40
C PHE A 174 14.08 -17.87 5.37
N ILE A 175 13.57 -18.14 4.17
CA ILE A 175 12.35 -18.95 3.98
C ILE A 175 12.56 -20.38 4.46
N ASN A 176 13.75 -20.96 4.22
CA ASN A 176 14.14 -22.29 4.71
C ASN A 176 14.39 -22.32 6.23
N ARG A 177 14.49 -21.16 6.89
CA ARG A 177 14.90 -21.04 8.29
C ARG A 177 16.31 -21.59 8.53
N ASP A 178 17.20 -21.42 7.55
CA ASP A 178 18.59 -21.81 7.71
C ASP A 178 19.27 -20.93 8.75
N ALA A 179 20.29 -21.46 9.42
CA ALA A 179 21.08 -20.65 10.31
C ALA A 179 21.83 -19.54 9.55
N PRO A 180 21.94 -18.32 10.11
CA PRO A 180 22.64 -17.21 9.45
C PRO A 180 24.11 -17.56 9.20
N LYS A 181 24.61 -17.26 7.99
CA LYS A 181 26.00 -17.45 7.62
C LYS A 181 26.77 -16.14 7.86
N ILE A 182 27.62 -16.14 8.88
CA ILE A 182 28.40 -14.95 9.29
C ILE A 182 29.88 -15.36 9.27
N LYS A 183 30.73 -14.61 8.57
CA LYS A 183 32.17 -14.88 8.51
C LYS A 183 32.78 -14.86 9.92
N GLY A 184 33.46 -15.94 10.30
CA GLY A 184 34.10 -16.08 11.59
C GLY A 184 33.21 -16.52 12.75
N ILE A 185 31.93 -16.87 12.50
CA ILE A 185 31.01 -17.43 13.47
C ILE A 185 30.51 -18.78 12.96
N LYS A 186 30.66 -19.84 13.75
CA LYS A 186 30.16 -21.18 13.40
C LYS A 186 28.66 -21.30 13.72
N ASN A 187 28.00 -22.19 13.00
CA ASN A 187 26.60 -22.49 13.28
C ASN A 187 26.41 -22.99 14.72
N GLY A 188 25.46 -22.40 15.45
CA GLY A 188 25.19 -22.65 16.86
C GLY A 188 26.00 -21.85 17.86
N GLU A 189 27.00 -21.06 17.41
CA GLU A 189 27.69 -20.13 18.29
C GLU A 189 26.85 -18.90 18.60
N LYS A 190 27.07 -18.32 19.79
CA LYS A 190 26.44 -17.04 20.18
C LYS A 190 26.95 -15.94 19.24
N ILE A 191 26.01 -15.26 18.55
CA ILE A 191 26.30 -14.23 17.55
C ILE A 191 26.82 -12.98 18.23
N ILE A 192 26.14 -12.51 19.30
CA ILE A 192 26.54 -11.34 20.09
C ILE A 192 27.32 -11.83 21.30
N LYS A 193 28.57 -11.39 21.45
CA LYS A 193 29.48 -11.85 22.52
C LYS A 193 29.58 -10.85 23.68
N ASN A 194 29.32 -9.56 23.41
CA ASN A 194 29.41 -8.49 24.38
C ASN A 194 28.13 -7.64 24.38
N ASP A 195 27.91 -6.86 25.42
CA ASP A 195 26.75 -5.99 25.53
C ASP A 195 26.90 -4.65 24.79
N ASN A 196 27.98 -4.49 24.03
CA ASN A 196 28.19 -3.30 23.19
C ASN A 196 27.59 -3.49 21.80
N PHE A 197 26.27 -3.36 21.72
CA PHE A 197 25.48 -3.60 20.51
C PHE A 197 25.84 -2.63 19.37
N ASP A 198 26.19 -1.38 19.68
CA ASP A 198 26.54 -0.34 18.70
C ASP A 198 27.77 -0.69 17.86
N ILE A 199 28.67 -1.49 18.41
CA ILE A 199 29.88 -1.97 17.71
C ILE A 199 29.66 -3.37 17.13
N GLU A 200 29.04 -4.26 17.89
CA GLU A 200 28.90 -5.67 17.46
C GLU A 200 27.92 -5.84 16.29
N ILE A 201 26.76 -5.16 16.32
CA ILE A 201 25.75 -5.32 15.28
C ILE A 201 26.28 -4.88 13.90
N PRO A 202 26.86 -3.69 13.72
CA PRO A 202 27.45 -3.31 12.42
C PRO A 202 28.53 -4.29 11.93
N LYS A 203 29.36 -4.80 12.84
CA LYS A 203 30.38 -5.79 12.51
C LYS A 203 29.78 -7.12 12.06
N ILE A 204 28.72 -7.59 12.70
CA ILE A 204 28.01 -8.80 12.31
C ILE A 204 27.37 -8.60 10.94
N ILE A 205 26.67 -7.49 10.72
CA ILE A 205 26.01 -7.18 9.43
C ILE A 205 27.03 -7.15 8.30
N SER A 206 28.19 -6.50 8.49
CA SER A 206 29.24 -6.42 7.46
C SER A 206 29.92 -7.78 7.16
N ASN A 207 29.77 -8.77 8.02
CA ASN A 207 30.30 -10.12 7.84
C ASN A 207 29.24 -11.15 7.38
N LEU A 208 28.00 -10.72 7.07
CA LEU A 208 26.99 -11.60 6.50
C LEU A 208 27.40 -12.09 5.10
N GLN A 209 27.26 -13.38 4.86
CA GLN A 209 27.63 -14.05 3.61
C GLN A 209 26.38 -14.50 2.86
N ASN A 210 25.79 -13.61 2.04
CA ASN A 210 24.54 -13.86 1.31
C ASN A 210 23.48 -14.50 2.21
N SER A 211 23.31 -13.95 3.42
CA SER A 211 22.47 -14.50 4.47
C SER A 211 21.67 -13.39 5.15
N TYR A 212 20.97 -13.74 6.20
CA TYR A 212 20.09 -12.84 6.94
C TYR A 212 20.36 -12.89 8.45
N ILE A 213 19.87 -11.88 9.16
CA ILE A 213 19.83 -11.84 10.62
C ILE A 213 18.50 -11.21 11.05
N PHE A 214 17.94 -11.71 12.15
CA PHE A 214 16.79 -11.10 12.80
C PHE A 214 17.23 -10.22 13.95
N LEU A 215 16.71 -8.99 13.96
CA LEU A 215 16.75 -8.12 15.12
C LEU A 215 15.34 -8.01 15.67
N GLN A 216 15.13 -8.48 16.89
CA GLN A 216 13.86 -8.37 17.58
C GLN A 216 13.96 -7.28 18.65
N GLY A 217 13.13 -6.25 18.52
CA GLY A 217 12.96 -5.21 19.52
C GLY A 217 11.49 -5.08 19.94
N PRO A 218 11.20 -4.62 21.15
CA PRO A 218 9.83 -4.27 21.53
C PRO A 218 9.31 -3.11 20.66
N PRO A 219 7.98 -2.95 20.50
CA PRO A 219 7.41 -1.82 19.79
C PRO A 219 7.93 -0.50 20.35
N GLY A 220 8.46 0.37 19.48
CA GLY A 220 9.01 1.67 19.87
C GLY A 220 10.48 1.66 20.30
N SER A 221 11.20 0.57 20.13
CA SER A 221 12.65 0.49 20.43
C SER A 221 13.58 1.09 19.35
N GLY A 222 13.04 1.76 18.35
CA GLY A 222 13.80 2.39 17.26
C GLY A 222 13.55 1.75 15.92
#